data_f429a83ceecc291b9b4e25387b7824f5
#
_entry.id   f429a83ceecc291b9b4e25387b7824f5
#
_cell.length_a   1.000
_cell.length_b   1.000
_cell.length_c   1.000
_cell.angle_alpha   90.00
_cell.angle_beta   90.00
_cell.angle_gamma   90.00
#
_symmetry.space_group_name_H-M   'P 1'
#
loop_
_entity.id
_entity.type
_entity.pdbx_description
1 polymer ?
#
loop_
_entity_poly.entity_id
_entity_poly.type
_entity_poly.pdbx_seq_one_letter_code
_entity_poly.pdbx_strand_id
1 'polypeptide(L)'
;MKPARPGKSAAVLAPPAPRRPQVFALLLGAVFALALLKLGNPVIMESHLVVPGDAYEFVLNPWPAAWGYGLLLAVALLGGSLLRWRRDVPRAMVILPALWLGWQVLATGQSSAPTLSTLTLVHFGSCVVCFYLGLFVLGRQAEPNQFWIPLLIGFCLVMLSGFLQHFGGLEATREYFWNEIYPKSKNLPQDLVKRMSSTRVFATLFYPNTLAGVILLWLPILLAVIWSWRTRFTPGARGLLMALVAGAGLACLFWSGSKGGWLLMLVLGFGGILALPFSRRLKLALVGGVLVLGLAGFVIKYAGFFQKGATSVVARFDYWEAAAKITAAHPLLGSGPGTFGQSYKAIKRPESEMALITHNDYLEQACDSGIPGFVLFTSFVIGGLVLTWRRAGGQRSGVRWAVWLGLLGWSLHATVEFPLYIPALAWPAFALFGWLLAQPANPIDTSPAVS
;
A
#
# COMPACT_ATOMS: atom_id res chain seq x y z
N MET A 1 42.76 -52.47 17.11
CA MET A 1 42.65 -51.30 16.23
C MET A 1 41.29 -50.64 16.44
N LYS A 2 41.26 -49.43 17.02
CA LYS A 2 40.02 -48.65 17.14
C LYS A 2 39.82 -47.84 15.84
N PRO A 3 38.60 -47.75 15.27
CA PRO A 3 38.37 -46.96 14.08
C PRO A 3 38.44 -45.46 14.40
N ALA A 4 39.13 -44.71 13.53
CA ALA A 4 39.29 -43.26 13.63
C ALA A 4 37.92 -42.58 13.51
N ARG A 5 37.63 -41.61 14.39
CA ARG A 5 36.45 -40.72 14.30
C ARG A 5 36.56 -39.86 13.05
N PRO A 6 35.45 -39.72 12.24
CA PRO A 6 35.45 -38.79 11.11
C PRO A 6 35.59 -37.36 11.62
N GLY A 7 36.60 -36.65 11.08
CA GLY A 7 36.84 -35.24 11.38
C GLY A 7 35.60 -34.37 11.07
N LYS A 8 35.25 -33.45 11.97
CA LYS A 8 34.25 -32.42 11.74
C LYS A 8 34.71 -31.60 10.54
N SER A 9 34.00 -31.75 9.43
CA SER A 9 34.13 -30.86 8.28
C SER A 9 33.91 -29.43 8.76
N ALA A 10 34.93 -28.58 8.65
CA ALA A 10 34.79 -27.15 8.91
C ALA A 10 33.75 -26.60 7.97
N ALA A 11 32.64 -26.06 8.52
CA ALA A 11 31.65 -25.35 7.74
C ALA A 11 32.36 -24.16 7.06
N VAL A 12 32.53 -24.24 5.75
CA VAL A 12 33.02 -23.13 4.94
C VAL A 12 32.01 -22.00 5.10
N LEU A 13 32.38 -20.98 5.87
CA LEU A 13 31.58 -19.77 6.02
C LEU A 13 31.40 -19.16 4.63
N ALA A 14 30.15 -19.09 4.16
CA ALA A 14 29.83 -18.43 2.90
C ALA A 14 30.37 -16.98 2.93
N PRO A 15 30.99 -16.51 1.81
CA PRO A 15 31.54 -15.16 1.76
C PRO A 15 30.47 -14.13 2.12
N PRO A 16 30.84 -13.07 2.86
CA PRO A 16 29.86 -12.02 3.25
C PRO A 16 29.22 -11.43 1.99
N ALA A 17 27.89 -11.30 2.02
CA ALA A 17 27.13 -10.73 0.91
C ALA A 17 27.65 -9.32 0.55
N PRO A 18 27.69 -8.95 -0.73
CA PRO A 18 28.25 -7.68 -1.18
C PRO A 18 27.55 -6.49 -0.50
N ARG A 19 28.30 -5.56 0.09
CA ARG A 19 27.78 -4.45 0.91
C ARG A 19 26.81 -3.52 0.16
N ARG A 20 27.08 -3.20 -1.11
CA ARG A 20 26.27 -2.25 -1.91
C ARG A 20 24.79 -2.63 -2.05
N PRO A 21 24.41 -3.88 -2.41
CA PRO A 21 23.00 -4.28 -2.47
C PRO A 21 22.30 -4.21 -1.10
N GLN A 22 22.99 -4.50 0.00
CA GLN A 22 22.44 -4.39 1.35
C GLN A 22 22.16 -2.94 1.73
N VAL A 23 23.10 -2.02 1.41
CA VAL A 23 22.92 -0.57 1.61
C VAL A 23 21.73 -0.06 0.80
N PHE A 24 21.63 -0.46 -0.47
CA PHE A 24 20.46 -0.13 -1.30
C PHE A 24 19.14 -0.59 -0.67
N ALA A 25 19.08 -1.85 -0.21
CA ALA A 25 17.87 -2.38 0.42
C ALA A 25 17.50 -1.62 1.71
N LEU A 26 18.49 -1.28 2.55
CA LEU A 26 18.30 -0.47 3.75
C LEU A 26 17.74 0.92 3.40
N LEU A 27 18.35 1.61 2.45
CA LEU A 27 17.93 2.95 2.04
C LEU A 27 16.55 2.95 1.40
N LEU A 28 16.23 1.99 0.52
CA LEU A 28 14.90 1.86 -0.06
C LEU A 28 13.85 1.58 1.02
N GLY A 29 14.14 0.68 1.96
CA GLY A 29 13.28 0.41 3.12
C GLY A 29 13.09 1.65 4.00
N ALA A 30 14.14 2.44 4.22
CA ALA A 30 14.09 3.70 4.98
C ALA A 30 13.25 4.78 4.27
N VAL A 31 13.38 4.93 2.94
CA VAL A 31 12.55 5.84 2.16
C VAL A 31 11.07 5.46 2.27
N PHE A 32 10.73 4.16 2.19
CA PHE A 32 9.35 3.73 2.37
C PHE A 32 8.84 3.88 3.81
N ALA A 33 9.70 3.66 4.81
CA ALA A 33 9.36 3.95 6.20
C ALA A 33 9.09 5.45 6.41
N LEU A 34 9.93 6.33 5.84
CA LEU A 34 9.69 7.78 5.85
C LEU A 34 8.43 8.16 5.07
N ALA A 35 8.13 7.48 3.95
CA ALA A 35 6.89 7.72 3.23
C ALA A 35 5.65 7.39 4.09
N LEU A 36 5.68 6.31 4.89
CA LEU A 36 4.62 5.99 5.86
C LEU A 36 4.44 7.09 6.91
N LEU A 37 5.52 7.74 7.31
CA LEU A 37 5.50 8.78 8.35
C LEU A 37 5.17 10.16 7.83
N LYS A 38 5.52 10.48 6.57
CA LYS A 38 5.57 11.85 6.05
C LYS A 38 4.83 12.09 4.73
N LEU A 39 4.59 11.07 3.92
CA LEU A 39 4.03 11.18 2.58
C LEU A 39 2.69 10.43 2.47
N GLY A 40 1.86 10.53 3.50
CA GLY A 40 0.54 9.91 3.59
C GLY A 40 -0.59 10.68 2.90
N ASN A 41 -0.29 11.83 2.30
CA ASN A 41 -1.28 12.64 1.59
C ASN A 41 -1.39 12.23 0.11
N PRO A 42 -2.59 12.32 -0.49
CA PRO A 42 -2.74 12.21 -1.93
C PRO A 42 -1.99 13.34 -2.65
N VAL A 43 -1.27 13.01 -3.71
CA VAL A 43 -0.46 14.00 -4.47
C VAL A 43 -1.30 15.12 -5.09
N ILE A 44 -2.57 14.87 -5.39
CA ILE A 44 -3.50 15.90 -5.88
C ILE A 44 -3.81 16.99 -4.84
N MET A 45 -3.48 16.75 -3.56
CA MET A 45 -3.68 17.72 -2.47
C MET A 45 -2.38 18.44 -2.08
N GLU A 46 -1.32 18.28 -2.86
CA GLU A 46 -0.01 18.86 -2.60
C GLU A 46 -0.06 20.40 -2.42
N SER A 47 -0.89 21.08 -3.19
CA SER A 47 -1.07 22.54 -3.08
C SER A 47 -1.64 23.02 -1.75
N HIS A 48 -2.17 22.13 -0.93
CA HIS A 48 -2.70 22.43 0.41
C HIS A 48 -1.71 22.12 1.53
N LEU A 49 -0.53 21.58 1.21
CA LEU A 49 0.50 21.30 2.20
C LEU A 49 1.35 22.54 2.47
N VAL A 50 1.50 22.84 3.75
CA VAL A 50 2.42 23.89 4.19
C VAL A 50 3.80 23.27 4.37
N VAL A 51 4.81 23.89 3.76
CA VAL A 51 6.21 23.47 3.94
C VAL A 51 6.61 23.75 5.40
N PRO A 52 7.16 22.75 6.13
CA PRO A 52 7.61 22.96 7.50
C PRO A 52 8.61 24.11 7.62
N GLY A 53 8.34 25.06 8.50
CA GLY A 53 9.16 26.26 8.71
C GLY A 53 10.19 26.10 9.83
N ASP A 54 10.00 25.12 10.73
CA ASP A 54 10.91 24.87 11.84
C ASP A 54 11.12 23.37 12.11
N ALA A 55 11.99 23.02 13.06
CA ALA A 55 12.34 21.64 13.39
C ALA A 55 11.15 20.87 13.99
N TYR A 56 10.26 21.51 14.72
CA TYR A 56 9.08 20.90 15.30
C TYR A 56 8.08 20.51 14.21
N GLU A 57 7.78 21.44 13.31
CA GLU A 57 6.92 21.17 12.15
C GLU A 57 7.54 20.11 11.23
N PHE A 58 8.87 20.13 11.01
CA PHE A 58 9.58 19.13 10.22
C PHE A 58 9.37 17.71 10.78
N VAL A 59 9.35 17.58 12.12
CA VAL A 59 9.15 16.27 12.78
C VAL A 59 7.68 15.89 12.81
N LEU A 60 6.74 16.81 12.99
CA LEU A 60 5.32 16.49 13.17
C LEU A 60 4.50 16.52 11.89
N ASN A 61 4.74 17.50 11.01
CA ASN A 61 3.91 17.71 9.84
C ASN A 61 4.24 16.75 8.69
N PRO A 62 3.27 16.48 7.78
CA PRO A 62 3.56 15.84 6.50
C PRO A 62 4.59 16.67 5.71
N TRP A 63 5.38 15.98 4.90
CA TRP A 63 6.35 16.63 4.02
C TRP A 63 5.76 16.85 2.62
N PRO A 64 6.22 17.90 1.90
CA PRO A 64 5.97 18.01 0.48
C PRO A 64 6.47 16.77 -0.27
N ALA A 65 5.70 16.28 -1.24
CA ALA A 65 6.06 15.09 -2.02
C ALA A 65 7.38 15.28 -2.77
N ALA A 66 7.74 16.52 -3.11
CA ALA A 66 9.01 16.87 -3.74
C ALA A 66 10.23 16.39 -2.93
N TRP A 67 10.18 16.43 -1.61
CA TRP A 67 11.26 15.91 -0.76
C TRP A 67 11.36 14.39 -0.86
N GLY A 68 10.21 13.72 -0.90
CA GLY A 68 10.15 12.28 -1.11
C GLY A 68 10.70 11.88 -2.48
N TYR A 69 10.39 12.64 -3.54
CA TYR A 69 10.93 12.38 -4.88
C TYR A 69 12.46 12.56 -4.91
N GLY A 70 13.01 13.56 -4.21
CA GLY A 70 14.45 13.75 -4.08
C GLY A 70 15.16 12.56 -3.40
N LEU A 71 14.59 12.07 -2.30
CA LEU A 71 15.09 10.87 -1.60
C LEU A 71 15.00 9.61 -2.47
N LEU A 72 13.87 9.42 -3.15
CA LEU A 72 13.68 8.29 -4.05
C LEU A 72 14.65 8.35 -5.23
N LEU A 73 14.89 9.54 -5.81
CA LEU A 73 15.86 9.74 -6.88
C LEU A 73 17.28 9.35 -6.44
N ALA A 74 17.70 9.77 -5.25
CA ALA A 74 19.02 9.40 -4.70
C ALA A 74 19.17 7.87 -4.58
N VAL A 75 18.14 7.18 -4.06
CA VAL A 75 18.13 5.72 -3.96
C VAL A 75 18.04 5.07 -5.35
N ALA A 76 17.31 5.67 -6.30
CA ALA A 76 17.20 5.17 -7.67
C ALA A 76 18.53 5.26 -8.42
N LEU A 77 19.31 6.33 -8.23
CA LEU A 77 20.67 6.47 -8.80
C LEU A 77 21.61 5.38 -8.26
N LEU A 78 21.58 5.12 -6.96
CA LEU A 78 22.32 4.00 -6.37
C LEU A 78 21.85 2.66 -6.94
N GLY A 79 20.53 2.44 -7.03
CA GLY A 79 19.92 1.23 -7.60
C GLY A 79 20.28 1.05 -9.07
N GLY A 80 20.35 2.14 -9.86
CA GLY A 80 20.74 2.13 -11.25
C GLY A 80 22.14 1.53 -11.48
N SER A 81 23.09 1.82 -10.57
CA SER A 81 24.43 1.21 -10.61
C SER A 81 24.45 -0.29 -10.32
N LEU A 82 23.39 -0.82 -9.73
CA LEU A 82 23.23 -2.24 -9.37
C LEU A 82 22.27 -2.99 -10.30
N LEU A 83 21.66 -2.29 -11.25
CA LEU A 83 20.64 -2.79 -12.15
C LEU A 83 21.21 -3.87 -13.04
N ARG A 84 20.55 -5.02 -13.10
CA ARG A 84 20.89 -6.10 -14.02
C ARG A 84 19.61 -6.66 -14.62
N TRP A 85 19.58 -6.78 -15.92
CA TRP A 85 18.43 -7.30 -16.67
C TRP A 85 18.07 -8.74 -16.26
N ARG A 86 16.77 -9.05 -16.23
CA ARG A 86 16.24 -10.40 -15.99
C ARG A 86 15.50 -10.91 -17.21
N ARG A 87 15.80 -12.15 -17.61
CA ARG A 87 15.16 -12.81 -18.76
C ARG A 87 14.05 -13.77 -18.37
N ASP A 88 13.97 -14.11 -17.08
CA ASP A 88 13.03 -15.08 -16.50
C ASP A 88 11.64 -14.48 -16.18
N VAL A 89 11.49 -13.17 -16.32
CA VAL A 89 10.20 -12.46 -16.13
C VAL A 89 9.54 -12.25 -17.50
N PRO A 90 8.22 -12.51 -17.64
CA PRO A 90 7.53 -12.26 -18.90
C PRO A 90 7.65 -10.80 -19.34
N ARG A 91 8.08 -10.62 -20.58
CA ARG A 91 8.32 -9.28 -21.16
C ARG A 91 7.10 -8.36 -21.02
N ALA A 92 5.89 -8.90 -21.18
CA ALA A 92 4.66 -8.12 -21.02
C ALA A 92 4.58 -7.45 -19.63
N MET A 93 4.89 -8.17 -18.54
CA MET A 93 4.86 -7.62 -17.18
C MET A 93 5.96 -6.58 -16.93
N VAL A 94 7.08 -6.67 -17.65
CA VAL A 94 8.14 -5.65 -17.60
C VAL A 94 7.75 -4.38 -18.37
N ILE A 95 7.05 -4.52 -19.50
CA ILE A 95 6.70 -3.41 -20.39
C ILE A 95 5.43 -2.67 -19.93
N LEU A 96 4.44 -3.38 -19.35
CA LEU A 96 3.14 -2.81 -18.98
C LEU A 96 3.22 -1.52 -18.15
N PRO A 97 4.03 -1.43 -17.07
CA PRO A 97 4.11 -0.18 -16.29
C PRO A 97 4.67 0.99 -17.10
N ALA A 98 5.63 0.73 -18.02
CA ALA A 98 6.18 1.76 -18.90
C ALA A 98 5.15 2.20 -19.96
N LEU A 99 4.38 1.27 -20.54
CA LEU A 99 3.30 1.60 -21.47
C LEU A 99 2.20 2.40 -20.78
N TRP A 100 1.82 2.00 -19.55
CA TRP A 100 0.86 2.75 -18.75
C TRP A 100 1.35 4.18 -18.48
N LEU A 101 2.61 4.35 -18.05
CA LEU A 101 3.20 5.68 -17.83
C LEU A 101 3.25 6.50 -19.14
N GLY A 102 3.66 5.89 -20.26
CA GLY A 102 3.66 6.55 -21.56
C GLY A 102 2.27 7.03 -21.98
N TRP A 103 1.22 6.25 -21.67
CA TRP A 103 -0.15 6.65 -21.90
C TRP A 103 -0.59 7.82 -21.02
N GLN A 104 -0.15 7.85 -19.74
CA GLN A 104 -0.38 8.99 -18.83
C GLN A 104 0.28 10.27 -19.35
N VAL A 105 1.48 10.17 -19.97
CA VAL A 105 2.14 11.33 -20.63
C VAL A 105 1.26 11.87 -21.75
N LEU A 106 0.71 11.01 -22.60
CA LEU A 106 -0.19 11.43 -23.68
C LEU A 106 -1.47 12.07 -23.11
N ALA A 107 -2.07 11.48 -22.09
CA ALA A 107 -3.25 12.02 -21.41
C ALA A 107 -2.97 13.39 -20.77
N THR A 108 -1.79 13.60 -20.22
CA THR A 108 -1.36 14.88 -19.64
C THR A 108 -1.31 15.99 -20.71
N GLY A 109 -0.93 15.67 -21.96
CA GLY A 109 -0.82 16.63 -23.03
C GLY A 109 -2.13 17.34 -23.43
N GLN A 110 -3.29 16.74 -23.12
CA GLN A 110 -4.63 17.34 -23.34
C GLN A 110 -5.42 17.58 -22.05
N SER A 111 -4.73 17.60 -20.92
CA SER A 111 -5.38 17.75 -19.61
C SER A 111 -6.12 19.07 -19.46
N SER A 112 -7.31 19.00 -18.83
CA SER A 112 -8.08 20.17 -18.39
C SER A 112 -7.38 20.95 -17.26
N ALA A 113 -6.41 20.34 -16.57
CA ALA A 113 -5.62 20.94 -15.48
C ALA A 113 -4.14 20.53 -15.56
N PRO A 114 -3.35 21.13 -16.48
CA PRO A 114 -1.96 20.70 -16.75
C PRO A 114 -1.05 20.61 -15.54
N THR A 115 -1.14 21.58 -14.62
CA THR A 115 -0.32 21.59 -13.39
C THR A 115 -0.62 20.38 -12.51
N LEU A 116 -1.89 20.06 -12.28
CA LEU A 116 -2.31 18.94 -11.46
C LEU A 116 -1.92 17.59 -12.11
N SER A 117 -2.12 17.49 -13.42
CA SER A 117 -1.74 16.30 -14.18
C SER A 117 -0.22 16.10 -14.19
N THR A 118 0.57 17.15 -14.27
CA THR A 118 2.04 17.05 -14.18
C THR A 118 2.49 16.55 -12.81
N LEU A 119 1.92 17.05 -11.70
CA LEU A 119 2.20 16.54 -10.36
C LEU A 119 1.85 15.05 -10.24
N THR A 120 0.67 14.66 -10.72
CA THR A 120 0.22 13.27 -10.73
C THR A 120 1.11 12.39 -11.61
N LEU A 121 1.55 12.89 -12.78
CA LEU A 121 2.45 12.18 -13.69
C LEU A 121 3.83 11.92 -13.05
N VAL A 122 4.40 12.89 -12.32
CA VAL A 122 5.66 12.72 -11.60
C VAL A 122 5.52 11.62 -10.54
N HIS A 123 4.39 11.59 -9.84
CA HIS A 123 4.09 10.53 -8.88
C HIS A 123 3.99 9.15 -9.56
N PHE A 124 3.28 9.03 -10.67
CA PHE A 124 3.17 7.78 -11.43
C PHE A 124 4.53 7.33 -11.98
N GLY A 125 5.36 8.26 -12.44
CA GLY A 125 6.76 7.99 -12.80
C GLY A 125 7.55 7.40 -11.64
N SER A 126 7.37 7.96 -10.44
CA SER A 126 7.99 7.44 -9.21
C SER A 126 7.52 6.03 -8.86
N CYS A 127 6.23 5.71 -9.07
CA CYS A 127 5.70 4.35 -8.90
C CYS A 127 6.39 3.36 -9.86
N VAL A 128 6.53 3.74 -11.14
CA VAL A 128 7.19 2.90 -12.16
C VAL A 128 8.68 2.71 -11.85
N VAL A 129 9.37 3.74 -11.38
CA VAL A 129 10.75 3.62 -10.87
C VAL A 129 10.82 2.63 -9.71
N CYS A 130 9.93 2.73 -8.73
CA CYS A 130 9.85 1.78 -7.61
C CYS A 130 9.64 0.34 -8.10
N PHE A 131 8.77 0.13 -9.09
CA PHE A 131 8.57 -1.20 -9.69
C PHE A 131 9.87 -1.77 -10.25
N TYR A 132 10.63 -0.98 -11.04
CA TYR A 132 11.88 -1.46 -11.62
C TYR A 132 12.99 -1.65 -10.59
N LEU A 133 13.06 -0.81 -9.55
CA LEU A 133 13.96 -1.03 -8.41
C LEU A 133 13.62 -2.33 -7.67
N GLY A 134 12.33 -2.60 -7.49
CA GLY A 134 11.84 -3.86 -6.93
C GLY A 134 12.25 -5.07 -7.78
N LEU A 135 12.03 -4.98 -9.09
CA LEU A 135 12.25 -6.07 -10.05
C LEU A 135 13.74 -6.36 -10.28
N PHE A 136 14.54 -5.34 -10.58
CA PHE A 136 15.90 -5.52 -11.09
C PHE A 136 16.99 -5.43 -10.02
N VAL A 137 16.68 -4.88 -8.84
CA VAL A 137 17.66 -4.70 -7.77
C VAL A 137 17.25 -5.45 -6.50
N LEU A 138 16.13 -5.11 -5.87
CA LEU A 138 15.68 -5.72 -4.62
C LEU A 138 15.36 -7.22 -4.80
N GLY A 139 14.71 -7.60 -5.89
CA GLY A 139 14.32 -8.97 -6.21
C GLY A 139 15.48 -9.95 -6.44
N ARG A 140 16.71 -9.47 -6.46
CA ARG A 140 17.93 -10.29 -6.57
C ARG A 140 18.52 -10.69 -5.24
N GLN A 141 18.07 -10.09 -4.16
CA GLN A 141 18.56 -10.42 -2.82
C GLN A 141 17.80 -11.63 -2.29
N ALA A 142 18.54 -12.65 -1.89
CA ALA A 142 17.96 -13.89 -1.34
C ALA A 142 17.16 -13.59 -0.06
N GLU A 143 17.71 -12.72 0.81
CA GLU A 143 17.07 -12.30 2.06
C GLU A 143 17.22 -10.79 2.25
N PRO A 144 16.27 -9.96 1.80
CA PRO A 144 16.37 -8.51 1.92
C PRO A 144 15.99 -8.04 3.35
N ASN A 145 16.62 -8.60 4.38
CA ASN A 145 16.32 -8.25 5.78
C ASN A 145 16.55 -6.77 6.07
N GLN A 146 17.57 -6.15 5.44
CA GLN A 146 17.84 -4.72 5.56
C GLN A 146 16.70 -3.85 5.02
N PHE A 147 15.94 -4.35 4.05
CA PHE A 147 14.74 -3.68 3.54
C PHE A 147 13.58 -3.73 4.55
N TRP A 148 13.39 -4.89 5.21
CA TRP A 148 12.25 -5.10 6.10
C TRP A 148 12.37 -4.40 7.46
N ILE A 149 13.59 -4.23 7.98
CA ILE A 149 13.80 -3.64 9.31
C ILE A 149 13.32 -2.20 9.41
N PRO A 150 13.72 -1.26 8.52
CA PRO A 150 13.20 0.11 8.56
C PRO A 150 11.67 0.17 8.40
N LEU A 151 11.11 -0.69 7.57
CA LEU A 151 9.66 -0.76 7.36
C LEU A 151 8.91 -1.22 8.60
N LEU A 152 9.43 -2.21 9.32
CA LEU A 152 8.85 -2.62 10.60
C LEU A 152 8.90 -1.47 11.61
N ILE A 153 10.02 -0.77 11.70
CA ILE A 153 10.16 0.40 12.58
C ILE A 153 9.16 1.49 12.17
N GLY A 154 9.11 1.86 10.88
CA GLY A 154 8.17 2.85 10.36
C GLY A 154 6.71 2.47 10.64
N PHE A 155 6.34 1.22 10.39
CA PHE A 155 5.00 0.72 10.71
C PHE A 155 4.68 0.81 12.20
N CYS A 156 5.60 0.41 13.07
CA CYS A 156 5.42 0.53 14.52
C CYS A 156 5.25 1.99 14.97
N LEU A 157 6.00 2.93 14.37
CA LEU A 157 5.84 4.37 14.64
C LEU A 157 4.48 4.91 14.17
N VAL A 158 3.98 4.46 13.01
CA VAL A 158 2.61 4.77 12.55
C VAL A 158 1.58 4.24 13.55
N MET A 159 1.73 2.99 14.02
CA MET A 159 0.82 2.44 15.02
C MET A 159 0.89 3.20 16.35
N LEU A 160 2.11 3.55 16.79
CA LEU A 160 2.29 4.37 18.00
C LEU A 160 1.59 5.73 17.86
N SER A 161 1.72 6.40 16.72
CA SER A 161 0.98 7.65 16.44
C SER A 161 -0.55 7.44 16.52
N GLY A 162 -1.04 6.29 16.00
CA GLY A 162 -2.45 5.93 16.11
C GLY A 162 -2.91 5.73 17.55
N PHE A 163 -2.09 5.10 18.39
CA PHE A 163 -2.36 4.97 19.83
C PHE A 163 -2.37 6.34 20.53
N LEU A 164 -1.37 7.18 20.27
CA LEU A 164 -1.33 8.53 20.84
C LEU A 164 -2.57 9.34 20.46
N GLN A 165 -3.01 9.26 19.21
CA GLN A 165 -4.24 9.92 18.77
C GLN A 165 -5.48 9.37 19.47
N HIS A 166 -5.58 8.07 19.65
CA HIS A 166 -6.74 7.45 20.33
C HIS A 166 -6.83 7.84 21.80
N PHE A 167 -5.71 7.94 22.50
CA PHE A 167 -5.65 8.24 23.93
C PHE A 167 -5.45 9.73 24.26
N GLY A 168 -6.03 10.63 23.46
CA GLY A 168 -6.12 12.06 23.74
C GLY A 168 -5.44 12.98 22.73
N GLY A 169 -4.41 12.52 22.00
CA GLY A 169 -3.68 13.36 21.04
C GLY A 169 -4.53 13.85 19.85
N LEU A 170 -5.58 13.11 19.46
CA LEU A 170 -6.51 13.56 18.43
C LEU A 170 -7.36 14.73 18.93
N GLU A 171 -7.81 14.69 20.17
CA GLU A 171 -8.59 15.78 20.77
C GLU A 171 -7.76 17.06 20.86
N ALA A 172 -6.54 16.96 21.40
CA ALA A 172 -5.62 18.09 21.45
C ALA A 172 -5.34 18.69 20.04
N THR A 173 -5.19 17.81 19.02
CA THR A 173 -5.03 18.25 17.61
C THR A 173 -6.27 18.99 17.10
N ARG A 174 -7.47 18.52 17.46
CA ARG A 174 -8.75 19.15 17.07
C ARG A 174 -8.95 20.48 17.78
N GLU A 175 -8.69 20.54 19.07
CA GLU A 175 -8.76 21.80 19.86
C GLU A 175 -7.82 22.84 19.28
N TYR A 176 -6.56 22.48 18.98
CA TYR A 176 -5.62 23.39 18.33
C TYR A 176 -6.12 23.85 16.95
N PHE A 177 -6.66 22.92 16.15
CA PHE A 177 -7.22 23.26 14.84
C PHE A 177 -8.38 24.26 14.95
N TRP A 178 -9.35 24.00 15.84
CA TRP A 178 -10.53 24.83 15.98
C TRP A 178 -10.24 26.20 16.62
N ASN A 179 -9.30 26.27 17.55
CA ASN A 179 -8.98 27.49 18.29
C ASN A 179 -7.95 28.36 17.55
N GLU A 180 -6.96 27.75 16.86
CA GLU A 180 -5.84 28.47 16.29
C GLU A 180 -5.82 28.54 14.76
N ILE A 181 -6.25 27.49 14.07
CA ILE A 181 -6.14 27.40 12.62
C ILE A 181 -7.43 27.86 11.92
N TYR A 182 -8.56 27.32 12.34
CA TYR A 182 -9.86 27.55 11.69
C TYR A 182 -10.25 29.05 11.66
N PRO A 183 -10.13 29.83 12.75
CA PRO A 183 -10.50 31.24 12.75
C PRO A 183 -9.62 32.12 11.87
N LYS A 184 -8.35 31.71 11.65
CA LYS A 184 -7.35 32.46 10.88
C LYS A 184 -7.40 32.15 9.38
N SER A 185 -8.14 31.12 8.97
CA SER A 185 -8.14 30.58 7.61
C SER A 185 -9.44 30.85 6.88
N LYS A 186 -9.38 31.57 5.74
CA LYS A 186 -10.58 31.97 4.98
C LYS A 186 -11.13 30.90 4.02
N ASN A 187 -10.32 29.91 3.59
CA ASN A 187 -10.68 28.91 2.57
C ASN A 187 -10.07 27.54 2.87
N LEU A 188 -10.48 26.92 3.98
CA LEU A 188 -10.05 25.56 4.29
C LEU A 188 -10.78 24.54 3.42
N PRO A 189 -10.09 23.51 2.89
CA PRO A 189 -10.71 22.41 2.20
C PRO A 189 -11.78 21.74 3.09
N GLN A 190 -12.98 21.52 2.54
CA GLN A 190 -14.07 20.87 3.29
C GLN A 190 -13.66 19.50 3.84
N ASP A 191 -12.85 18.76 3.11
CA ASP A 191 -12.30 17.47 3.56
C ASP A 191 -11.44 17.59 4.83
N LEU A 192 -10.66 18.68 4.97
CA LEU A 192 -9.89 18.95 6.17
C LEU A 192 -10.80 19.25 7.37
N VAL A 193 -11.79 20.10 7.17
CA VAL A 193 -12.81 20.45 8.19
C VAL A 193 -13.57 19.20 8.63
N LYS A 194 -14.03 18.38 7.69
CA LYS A 194 -14.72 17.11 7.94
C LYS A 194 -13.84 16.12 8.70
N ARG A 195 -12.54 16.05 8.39
CA ARG A 195 -11.55 15.22 9.10
C ARG A 195 -11.38 15.69 10.54
N MET A 196 -11.23 16.99 10.78
CA MET A 196 -11.07 17.55 12.13
C MET A 196 -12.35 17.44 12.97
N SER A 197 -13.52 17.31 12.35
CA SER A 197 -14.79 17.01 13.02
C SER A 197 -14.96 15.52 13.38
N SER A 198 -14.10 14.64 12.86
CA SER A 198 -14.18 13.18 13.06
C SER A 198 -13.34 12.73 14.24
N THR A 199 -13.83 11.72 14.98
CA THR A 199 -13.11 11.03 16.05
C THR A 199 -12.30 9.82 15.55
N ARG A 200 -12.23 9.60 14.23
CA ARG A 200 -11.54 8.46 13.62
C ARG A 200 -10.04 8.69 13.61
N VAL A 201 -9.28 7.68 14.04
CA VAL A 201 -7.81 7.69 14.03
C VAL A 201 -7.28 7.59 12.60
N PHE A 202 -6.28 8.39 12.25
CA PHE A 202 -5.59 8.40 10.96
C PHE A 202 -4.06 8.30 11.08
N ALA A 203 -3.52 8.33 12.28
CA ALA A 203 -2.08 8.29 12.61
C ALA A 203 -1.29 9.40 11.88
N THR A 204 -0.21 9.04 11.17
CA THR A 204 0.61 9.93 10.36
C THR A 204 0.05 10.14 8.95
N LEU A 205 -1.09 9.51 8.63
CA LEU A 205 -1.68 9.51 7.30
C LEU A 205 -2.82 10.52 7.21
N PHE A 206 -3.14 10.99 6.01
CA PHE A 206 -4.14 12.06 5.85
C PHE A 206 -5.57 11.59 6.16
N TYR A 207 -5.91 10.34 5.78
CA TYR A 207 -7.25 9.79 5.96
C TYR A 207 -7.25 8.51 6.79
N PRO A 208 -8.31 8.28 7.60
CA PRO A 208 -8.48 7.01 8.32
C PRO A 208 -8.51 5.78 7.41
N ASN A 209 -9.04 5.89 6.20
CA ASN A 209 -9.04 4.79 5.24
C ASN A 209 -7.64 4.54 4.66
N THR A 210 -6.79 5.56 4.55
CA THR A 210 -5.37 5.39 4.19
C THR A 210 -4.62 4.58 5.24
N LEU A 211 -4.88 4.83 6.54
CA LEU A 211 -4.34 4.02 7.63
C LEU A 211 -4.77 2.55 7.49
N ALA A 212 -6.05 2.31 7.17
CA ALA A 212 -6.51 0.96 6.89
C ALA A 212 -5.76 0.32 5.70
N GLY A 213 -5.54 1.06 4.61
CA GLY A 213 -4.77 0.60 3.46
C GLY A 213 -3.32 0.23 3.80
N VAL A 214 -2.65 1.03 4.66
CA VAL A 214 -1.31 0.70 5.18
C VAL A 214 -1.32 -0.60 5.97
N ILE A 215 -2.31 -0.80 6.83
CA ILE A 215 -2.43 -2.02 7.63
C ILE A 215 -2.72 -3.24 6.73
N LEU A 216 -3.59 -3.11 5.73
CA LEU A 216 -3.89 -4.17 4.77
C LEU A 216 -2.65 -4.59 3.97
N LEU A 217 -1.85 -3.63 3.53
CA LEU A 217 -0.62 -3.93 2.78
C LEU A 217 0.45 -4.55 3.67
N TRP A 218 0.76 -3.91 4.81
CA TRP A 218 1.97 -4.22 5.56
C TRP A 218 1.81 -5.27 6.65
N LEU A 219 0.65 -5.38 7.29
CA LEU A 219 0.49 -6.29 8.43
C LEU A 219 0.78 -7.76 8.07
N PRO A 220 0.20 -8.35 7.00
CA PRO A 220 0.52 -9.74 6.65
C PRO A 220 2.00 -9.93 6.31
N ILE A 221 2.63 -8.95 5.65
CA ILE A 221 4.05 -8.99 5.27
C ILE A 221 4.94 -8.98 6.50
N LEU A 222 4.74 -8.03 7.41
CA LEU A 222 5.59 -7.86 8.58
C LEU A 222 5.47 -9.04 9.55
N LEU A 223 4.29 -9.63 9.71
CA LEU A 223 4.11 -10.85 10.49
C LEU A 223 4.91 -12.02 9.89
N ALA A 224 4.86 -12.20 8.57
CA ALA A 224 5.63 -13.26 7.91
C ALA A 224 7.15 -13.02 7.97
N VAL A 225 7.58 -11.75 7.89
CA VAL A 225 8.98 -11.36 8.04
C VAL A 225 9.48 -11.67 9.46
N ILE A 226 8.74 -11.27 10.50
CA ILE A 226 9.08 -11.58 11.89
C ILE A 226 9.15 -13.11 12.10
N TRP A 227 8.18 -13.84 11.55
CA TRP A 227 8.18 -15.30 11.61
C TRP A 227 9.40 -15.93 10.95
N SER A 228 9.94 -15.33 9.88
CA SER A 228 11.12 -15.81 9.17
C SER A 228 12.43 -15.65 9.98
N TRP A 229 12.50 -14.75 10.96
CA TRP A 229 13.70 -14.43 11.75
C TRP A 229 14.04 -15.49 12.82
N ARG A 230 14.09 -16.77 12.40
CA ARG A 230 14.33 -17.91 13.31
C ARG A 230 15.70 -17.91 13.97
N THR A 231 16.70 -17.34 13.29
CA THR A 231 18.08 -17.25 13.79
C THR A 231 18.32 -16.02 14.68
N ARG A 232 17.42 -15.04 14.65
CA ARG A 232 17.57 -13.78 15.40
C ARG A 232 16.82 -13.79 16.73
N PHE A 233 15.68 -14.48 16.80
CA PHE A 233 14.78 -14.50 17.94
C PHE A 233 14.35 -15.91 18.31
N THR A 234 14.19 -16.14 19.61
CA THR A 234 13.55 -17.37 20.12
C THR A 234 12.09 -17.48 19.66
N PRO A 235 11.48 -18.67 19.63
CA PRO A 235 10.08 -18.83 19.26
C PRO A 235 9.12 -17.95 20.07
N GLY A 236 9.35 -17.87 21.40
CA GLY A 236 8.54 -17.02 22.29
C GLY A 236 8.67 -15.54 21.98
N ALA A 237 9.90 -15.02 21.77
CA ALA A 237 10.13 -13.63 21.40
C ALA A 237 9.47 -13.26 20.06
N ARG A 238 9.54 -14.17 19.05
CA ARG A 238 8.84 -13.97 17.78
C ARG A 238 7.33 -13.94 17.95
N GLY A 239 6.78 -14.88 18.71
CA GLY A 239 5.34 -14.93 19.02
C GLY A 239 4.86 -13.66 19.70
N LEU A 240 5.60 -13.18 20.71
CA LEU A 240 5.29 -11.92 21.40
C LEU A 240 5.34 -10.71 20.42
N LEU A 241 6.42 -10.58 19.66
CA LEU A 241 6.55 -9.47 18.69
C LEU A 241 5.43 -9.49 17.63
N MET A 242 5.08 -10.68 17.13
CA MET A 242 3.95 -10.84 16.20
C MET A 242 2.63 -10.46 16.87
N ALA A 243 2.39 -10.87 18.09
CA ALA A 243 1.16 -10.53 18.83
C ALA A 243 1.05 -9.01 19.07
N LEU A 244 2.16 -8.35 19.43
CA LEU A 244 2.19 -6.89 19.60
C LEU A 244 1.94 -6.15 18.29
N VAL A 245 2.61 -6.54 17.20
CA VAL A 245 2.43 -5.89 15.87
C VAL A 245 1.02 -6.14 15.34
N ALA A 246 0.50 -7.38 15.47
CA ALA A 246 -0.86 -7.70 15.04
C ALA A 246 -1.90 -6.97 15.89
N GLY A 247 -1.76 -6.98 17.21
CA GLY A 247 -2.66 -6.30 18.14
C GLY A 247 -2.70 -4.79 17.90
N ALA A 248 -1.53 -4.16 17.72
CA ALA A 248 -1.43 -2.74 17.41
C ALA A 248 -2.08 -2.40 16.06
N GLY A 249 -1.78 -3.18 15.01
CA GLY A 249 -2.38 -2.98 13.70
C GLY A 249 -3.89 -3.14 13.70
N LEU A 250 -4.42 -4.19 14.33
CA LEU A 250 -5.87 -4.43 14.41
C LEU A 250 -6.58 -3.39 15.27
N ALA A 251 -5.98 -2.93 16.37
CA ALA A 251 -6.52 -1.84 17.20
C ALA A 251 -6.61 -0.54 16.37
N CYS A 252 -5.54 -0.15 15.66
CA CYS A 252 -5.55 1.03 14.79
C CYS A 252 -6.57 0.88 13.64
N LEU A 253 -6.71 -0.30 13.05
CA LEU A 253 -7.74 -0.58 12.05
C LEU A 253 -9.15 -0.39 12.64
N PHE A 254 -9.39 -0.88 13.86
CA PHE A 254 -10.65 -0.70 14.56
C PHE A 254 -10.94 0.78 14.82
N TRP A 255 -9.98 1.55 15.33
CA TRP A 255 -10.14 2.98 15.64
C TRP A 255 -10.20 3.87 14.38
N SER A 256 -9.61 3.42 13.28
CA SER A 256 -9.77 4.11 11.99
C SER A 256 -11.22 4.15 11.52
N GLY A 257 -12.08 3.24 11.98
CA GLY A 257 -13.47 3.14 11.55
C GLY A 257 -13.64 2.85 10.06
N SER A 258 -12.63 2.28 9.41
CA SER A 258 -12.69 1.93 7.99
C SER A 258 -13.47 0.62 7.79
N LYS A 259 -14.70 0.76 7.25
CA LYS A 259 -15.58 -0.38 6.98
C LYS A 259 -15.00 -1.32 5.92
N GLY A 260 -14.55 -0.74 4.81
CA GLY A 260 -13.88 -1.50 3.76
C GLY A 260 -12.61 -2.18 4.24
N GLY A 261 -11.78 -1.45 5.03
CA GLY A 261 -10.56 -2.01 5.62
C GLY A 261 -10.85 -3.19 6.54
N TRP A 262 -11.90 -3.12 7.36
CA TRP A 262 -12.30 -4.22 8.23
C TRP A 262 -12.68 -5.48 7.43
N LEU A 263 -13.57 -5.34 6.43
CA LEU A 263 -14.01 -6.46 5.61
C LEU A 263 -12.85 -7.07 4.81
N LEU A 264 -11.98 -6.24 4.24
CA LEU A 264 -10.82 -6.72 3.51
C LEU A 264 -9.81 -7.42 4.43
N MET A 265 -9.64 -6.96 5.68
CA MET A 265 -8.80 -7.66 6.65
C MET A 265 -9.33 -9.07 6.97
N LEU A 266 -10.65 -9.28 7.01
CA LEU A 266 -11.23 -10.62 7.15
C LEU A 266 -10.85 -11.52 5.95
N VAL A 267 -10.89 -10.98 4.72
CA VAL A 267 -10.48 -11.70 3.51
C VAL A 267 -9.00 -12.07 3.56
N LEU A 268 -8.14 -11.13 3.97
CA LEU A 268 -6.70 -11.38 4.10
C LEU A 268 -6.39 -12.36 5.23
N GLY A 269 -7.09 -12.26 6.36
CA GLY A 269 -7.00 -13.19 7.49
C GLY A 269 -7.36 -14.62 7.08
N PHE A 270 -8.43 -14.78 6.28
CA PHE A 270 -8.78 -16.05 5.66
C PHE A 270 -7.63 -16.62 4.81
N GLY A 271 -7.08 -15.83 3.88
CA GLY A 271 -5.92 -16.21 3.07
C GLY A 271 -4.71 -16.60 3.91
N GLY A 272 -4.46 -15.86 5.01
CA GLY A 272 -3.40 -16.14 5.96
C GLY A 272 -3.60 -17.48 6.70
N ILE A 273 -4.81 -17.75 7.22
CA ILE A 273 -5.15 -19.00 7.93
C ILE A 273 -4.98 -20.23 7.00
N LEU A 274 -5.39 -20.10 5.72
CA LEU A 274 -5.20 -21.18 4.76
C LEU A 274 -3.73 -21.54 4.53
N ALA A 275 -2.82 -20.60 4.69
CA ALA A 275 -1.39 -20.81 4.55
C ALA A 275 -0.72 -21.50 5.76
N LEU A 276 -1.36 -21.52 6.93
CA LEU A 276 -0.78 -22.10 8.14
C LEU A 276 -0.74 -23.65 8.04
N PRO A 277 0.27 -24.30 8.65
CA PRO A 277 0.43 -25.75 8.62
C PRO A 277 -0.51 -26.47 9.63
N PHE A 278 -1.78 -26.07 9.65
CA PHE A 278 -2.78 -26.66 10.54
C PHE A 278 -3.62 -27.73 9.83
N SER A 279 -4.21 -28.63 10.60
CA SER A 279 -5.18 -29.59 10.09
C SER A 279 -6.38 -28.89 9.43
N ARG A 280 -7.01 -29.54 8.44
CA ARG A 280 -8.19 -29.00 7.75
C ARG A 280 -9.31 -28.60 8.72
N ARG A 281 -9.55 -29.43 9.76
CA ARG A 281 -10.58 -29.17 10.78
C ARG A 281 -10.27 -27.88 11.55
N LEU A 282 -9.01 -27.71 12.00
CA LEU A 282 -8.60 -26.51 12.73
C LEU A 282 -8.67 -25.26 11.84
N LYS A 283 -8.24 -25.35 10.56
CA LYS A 283 -8.39 -24.24 9.59
C LYS A 283 -9.86 -23.83 9.43
N LEU A 284 -10.76 -24.79 9.26
CA LEU A 284 -12.19 -24.49 9.11
C LEU A 284 -12.77 -23.86 10.38
N ALA A 285 -12.40 -24.37 11.57
CA ALA A 285 -12.83 -23.79 12.84
C ALA A 285 -12.32 -22.34 13.03
N LEU A 286 -11.03 -22.09 12.72
CA LEU A 286 -10.45 -20.76 12.80
C LEU A 286 -11.09 -19.79 11.80
N VAL A 287 -11.28 -20.22 10.56
CA VAL A 287 -11.96 -19.41 9.53
C VAL A 287 -13.40 -19.11 9.94
N GLY A 288 -14.16 -20.14 10.35
CA GLY A 288 -15.53 -19.96 10.83
C GLY A 288 -15.60 -19.01 12.02
N GLY A 289 -14.70 -19.17 13.01
CA GLY A 289 -14.60 -18.27 14.16
C GLY A 289 -14.28 -16.82 13.78
N VAL A 290 -13.28 -16.61 12.91
CA VAL A 290 -12.91 -15.27 12.45
C VAL A 290 -14.04 -14.62 11.64
N LEU A 291 -14.72 -15.37 10.78
CA LEU A 291 -15.85 -14.85 10.01
C LEU A 291 -17.01 -14.50 10.92
N VAL A 292 -17.42 -15.40 11.82
CA VAL A 292 -18.56 -15.16 12.71
C VAL A 292 -18.26 -13.98 13.65
N LEU A 293 -17.13 -14.00 14.36
CA LEU A 293 -16.78 -12.93 15.29
C LEU A 293 -16.47 -11.62 14.57
N GLY A 294 -15.78 -11.68 13.42
CA GLY A 294 -15.46 -10.51 12.62
C GLY A 294 -16.68 -9.84 12.01
N LEU A 295 -17.61 -10.63 11.45
CA LEU A 295 -18.88 -10.09 10.92
C LEU A 295 -19.81 -9.62 12.02
N ALA A 296 -19.91 -10.34 13.13
CA ALA A 296 -20.69 -9.89 14.28
C ALA A 296 -20.14 -8.55 14.83
N GLY A 297 -18.82 -8.44 15.01
CA GLY A 297 -18.18 -7.20 15.44
C GLY A 297 -18.39 -6.06 14.43
N PHE A 298 -18.36 -6.36 13.11
CA PHE A 298 -18.67 -5.41 12.05
C PHE A 298 -20.10 -4.90 12.14
N VAL A 299 -21.08 -5.81 12.25
CA VAL A 299 -22.50 -5.43 12.35
C VAL A 299 -22.76 -4.59 13.59
N ILE A 300 -22.27 -5.04 14.75
CA ILE A 300 -22.45 -4.31 16.03
C ILE A 300 -21.84 -2.90 15.92
N LYS A 301 -20.61 -2.78 15.41
CA LYS A 301 -19.92 -1.50 15.31
C LYS A 301 -20.58 -0.53 14.32
N TYR A 302 -21.11 -1.02 13.20
CA TYR A 302 -21.57 -0.19 12.09
C TYR A 302 -23.08 -0.17 11.88
N ALA A 303 -23.87 -0.83 12.78
CA ALA A 303 -25.34 -0.84 12.69
C ALA A 303 -25.91 0.57 12.54
N GLY A 304 -25.50 1.50 13.39
CA GLY A 304 -25.97 2.89 13.34
C GLY A 304 -25.61 3.65 12.05
N PHE A 305 -24.52 3.29 11.39
CA PHE A 305 -24.16 3.85 10.08
C PHE A 305 -25.13 3.38 8.99
N PHE A 306 -25.48 2.10 8.97
CA PHE A 306 -26.43 1.56 7.99
C PHE A 306 -27.85 2.09 8.24
N GLN A 307 -28.25 2.23 9.49
CA GLN A 307 -29.54 2.85 9.86
C GLN A 307 -29.65 4.32 9.40
N LYS A 308 -28.53 5.06 9.34
CA LYS A 308 -28.45 6.45 8.84
C LYS A 308 -28.32 6.55 7.32
N GLY A 309 -28.61 5.47 6.57
CA GLY A 309 -28.62 5.46 5.10
C GLY A 309 -27.25 5.31 4.44
N ALA A 310 -26.21 4.87 5.18
CA ALA A 310 -24.89 4.54 4.62
C ALA A 310 -24.30 5.65 3.70
N THR A 311 -24.40 6.92 4.09
CA THR A 311 -24.12 8.11 3.29
C THR A 311 -22.83 8.05 2.48
N SER A 312 -21.73 7.58 3.08
CA SER A 312 -20.44 7.48 2.37
C SER A 312 -20.38 6.39 1.29
N VAL A 313 -21.30 5.43 1.31
CA VAL A 313 -21.45 4.43 0.23
C VAL A 313 -22.28 5.01 -0.90
N VAL A 314 -23.37 5.69 -0.56
CA VAL A 314 -24.24 6.37 -1.54
C VAL A 314 -23.45 7.42 -2.31
N ALA A 315 -22.67 8.25 -1.63
CA ALA A 315 -21.82 9.25 -2.28
C ALA A 315 -20.85 8.64 -3.31
N ARG A 316 -20.31 7.43 -3.05
CA ARG A 316 -19.43 6.75 -4.02
C ARG A 316 -20.16 6.39 -5.32
N PHE A 317 -21.42 6.02 -5.27
CA PHE A 317 -22.18 5.76 -6.50
C PHE A 317 -22.31 7.02 -7.37
N ASP A 318 -22.47 8.21 -6.77
CA ASP A 318 -22.46 9.47 -7.52
C ASP A 318 -21.11 9.71 -8.19
N TYR A 319 -20.00 9.44 -7.48
CA TYR A 319 -18.64 9.58 -8.04
C TYR A 319 -18.38 8.58 -9.18
N TRP A 320 -18.83 7.34 -9.03
CA TRP A 320 -18.64 6.29 -10.03
C TRP A 320 -19.50 6.53 -11.29
N GLU A 321 -20.74 7.02 -11.12
CA GLU A 321 -21.60 7.47 -12.22
C GLU A 321 -20.93 8.62 -12.98
N ALA A 322 -20.38 9.59 -12.26
CA ALA A 322 -19.67 10.72 -12.86
C ALA A 322 -18.41 10.27 -13.60
N ALA A 323 -17.60 9.37 -13.01
CA ALA A 323 -16.42 8.81 -13.65
C ALA A 323 -16.79 8.10 -14.96
N ALA A 324 -17.87 7.32 -14.98
CA ALA A 324 -18.36 6.68 -16.20
C ALA A 324 -18.77 7.70 -17.28
N LYS A 325 -19.45 8.79 -16.89
CA LYS A 325 -19.82 9.88 -17.81
C LYS A 325 -18.59 10.59 -18.38
N ILE A 326 -17.57 10.90 -17.55
CA ILE A 326 -16.31 11.52 -17.98
C ILE A 326 -15.58 10.59 -18.94
N THR A 327 -15.50 9.31 -18.62
CA THR A 327 -14.88 8.30 -19.50
C THR A 327 -15.61 8.19 -20.84
N ALA A 328 -16.94 8.20 -20.86
CA ALA A 328 -17.72 8.14 -22.07
C ALA A 328 -17.54 9.41 -22.95
N ALA A 329 -17.36 10.58 -22.33
CA ALA A 329 -17.09 11.84 -23.04
C ALA A 329 -15.66 11.89 -23.62
N HIS A 330 -14.68 11.26 -22.93
CA HIS A 330 -13.27 11.27 -23.33
C HIS A 330 -12.66 9.86 -23.32
N PRO A 331 -13.13 8.92 -24.18
CA PRO A 331 -12.84 7.49 -24.05
C PRO A 331 -11.38 7.09 -24.30
N LEU A 332 -10.60 7.90 -25.04
CA LEU A 332 -9.23 7.58 -25.36
C LEU A 332 -8.23 8.11 -24.35
N LEU A 333 -8.23 9.40 -24.07
CA LEU A 333 -7.21 10.05 -23.24
C LEU A 333 -7.76 10.59 -21.91
N GLY A 334 -9.04 10.45 -21.64
CA GLY A 334 -9.67 10.94 -20.42
C GLY A 334 -9.64 12.46 -20.29
N SER A 335 -9.74 12.97 -19.07
CA SER A 335 -9.68 14.41 -18.74
C SER A 335 -8.29 14.90 -18.31
N GLY A 336 -7.36 13.98 -18.13
CA GLY A 336 -6.00 14.20 -17.62
C GLY A 336 -5.81 13.58 -16.23
N PRO A 337 -4.60 13.08 -15.91
CA PRO A 337 -4.30 12.46 -14.61
C PRO A 337 -4.61 13.37 -13.42
N GLY A 338 -5.39 12.87 -12.45
CA GLY A 338 -5.75 13.58 -11.22
C GLY A 338 -6.79 14.70 -11.39
N THR A 339 -7.49 14.77 -12.53
CA THR A 339 -8.42 15.88 -12.83
C THR A 339 -9.88 15.58 -12.56
N PHE A 340 -10.22 14.39 -12.05
CA PHE A 340 -11.59 14.00 -11.75
C PHE A 340 -12.36 15.09 -10.99
N GLY A 341 -11.77 15.65 -9.92
CA GLY A 341 -12.44 16.63 -9.09
C GLY A 341 -12.91 17.89 -9.85
N GLN A 342 -12.14 18.34 -10.86
CA GLN A 342 -12.55 19.48 -11.71
C GLN A 342 -13.68 19.10 -12.63
N SER A 343 -13.57 17.97 -13.32
CA SER A 343 -14.61 17.46 -14.22
C SER A 343 -15.89 17.13 -13.45
N TYR A 344 -15.76 16.53 -12.25
CA TYR A 344 -16.90 16.22 -11.37
C TYR A 344 -17.64 17.48 -10.91
N LYS A 345 -16.92 18.54 -10.54
CA LYS A 345 -17.51 19.82 -10.13
C LYS A 345 -18.48 20.37 -11.18
N ALA A 346 -18.20 20.16 -12.46
CA ALA A 346 -19.02 20.66 -13.56
C ALA A 346 -20.31 19.86 -13.79
N ILE A 347 -20.33 18.56 -13.40
CA ILE A 347 -21.45 17.64 -13.73
C ILE A 347 -22.17 17.06 -12.52
N LYS A 348 -21.64 17.30 -11.28
CA LYS A 348 -22.26 16.78 -10.06
C LYS A 348 -23.66 17.37 -9.84
N ARG A 349 -24.55 16.60 -9.23
CA ARG A 349 -25.84 17.10 -8.78
C ARG A 349 -25.65 18.12 -7.65
N PRO A 350 -26.56 19.10 -7.49
CA PRO A 350 -26.45 20.10 -6.41
C PRO A 350 -26.35 19.48 -5.01
N GLU A 351 -27.09 18.41 -4.76
CA GLU A 351 -27.17 17.66 -3.49
C GLU A 351 -26.00 16.73 -3.24
N SER A 352 -25.24 16.35 -4.30
CA SER A 352 -24.11 15.42 -4.16
C SER A 352 -22.92 16.08 -3.46
N GLU A 353 -22.25 15.33 -2.59
CA GLU A 353 -21.01 15.79 -1.94
C GLU A 353 -19.92 16.07 -2.99
N MET A 354 -19.04 17.05 -2.73
CA MET A 354 -17.86 17.28 -3.55
C MET A 354 -16.80 16.24 -3.25
N ALA A 355 -16.15 15.70 -4.29
CA ALA A 355 -15.01 14.81 -4.18
C ALA A 355 -13.90 15.23 -5.15
N LEU A 356 -12.67 15.04 -4.74
CA LEU A 356 -11.49 15.31 -5.58
C LEU A 356 -11.03 14.06 -6.34
N ILE A 357 -11.47 12.87 -5.90
CA ILE A 357 -11.12 11.54 -6.43
C ILE A 357 -12.38 10.67 -6.40
N THR A 358 -12.46 9.68 -7.30
CA THR A 358 -13.59 8.74 -7.42
C THR A 358 -13.74 7.78 -6.24
N HIS A 359 -12.74 7.65 -5.36
CA HIS A 359 -12.62 6.56 -4.38
C HIS A 359 -12.65 5.17 -5.04
N ASN A 360 -12.05 5.05 -6.21
CA ASN A 360 -11.82 3.80 -6.94
C ASN A 360 -10.72 4.03 -7.97
N ASP A 361 -9.50 3.56 -7.71
CA ASP A 361 -8.35 3.81 -8.59
C ASP A 361 -8.57 3.31 -10.02
N TYR A 362 -9.33 2.24 -10.21
CA TYR A 362 -9.60 1.71 -11.55
C TYR A 362 -10.50 2.66 -12.35
N LEU A 363 -11.58 3.16 -11.73
CA LEU A 363 -12.46 4.15 -12.37
C LEU A 363 -11.76 5.50 -12.52
N GLU A 364 -10.90 5.87 -11.57
CA GLU A 364 -10.04 7.06 -11.68
C GLU A 364 -9.16 6.97 -12.93
N GLN A 365 -8.50 5.81 -13.16
CA GLN A 365 -7.71 5.62 -14.38
C GLN A 365 -8.55 5.67 -15.66
N ALA A 366 -9.81 5.24 -15.61
CA ALA A 366 -10.71 5.31 -16.75
C ALA A 366 -11.10 6.76 -17.09
N CYS A 367 -11.41 7.59 -16.09
CA CYS A 367 -11.77 8.98 -16.33
C CYS A 367 -10.55 9.89 -16.56
N ASP A 368 -9.41 9.59 -15.94
CA ASP A 368 -8.19 10.39 -16.06
C ASP A 368 -7.46 10.17 -17.39
N SER A 369 -7.38 8.92 -17.85
CA SER A 369 -6.55 8.53 -19.01
C SER A 369 -7.28 7.61 -20.02
N GLY A 370 -8.60 7.58 -19.94
CA GLY A 370 -9.46 6.84 -20.86
C GLY A 370 -9.41 5.32 -20.66
N ILE A 371 -10.13 4.62 -21.55
CA ILE A 371 -10.19 3.15 -21.55
C ILE A 371 -8.81 2.50 -21.67
N PRO A 372 -7.87 3.00 -22.55
CA PRO A 372 -6.55 2.40 -22.62
C PRO A 372 -5.75 2.52 -21.31
N GLY A 373 -5.80 3.66 -20.62
CA GLY A 373 -5.15 3.84 -19.32
C GLY A 373 -5.70 2.87 -18.26
N PHE A 374 -7.03 2.73 -18.20
CA PHE A 374 -7.71 1.74 -17.36
C PHE A 374 -7.25 0.31 -17.67
N VAL A 375 -7.22 -0.08 -18.96
CA VAL A 375 -6.84 -1.44 -19.38
C VAL A 375 -5.37 -1.73 -19.03
N LEU A 376 -4.46 -0.79 -19.31
CA LEU A 376 -3.04 -0.96 -19.01
C LEU A 376 -2.79 -1.09 -17.50
N PHE A 377 -3.38 -0.22 -16.69
CA PHE A 377 -3.25 -0.28 -15.23
C PHE A 377 -3.84 -1.56 -14.64
N THR A 378 -5.08 -1.89 -15.02
CA THR A 378 -5.78 -3.08 -14.54
C THR A 378 -5.04 -4.36 -14.96
N SER A 379 -4.55 -4.42 -16.21
CA SER A 379 -3.76 -5.54 -16.71
C SER A 379 -2.44 -5.70 -15.94
N PHE A 380 -1.78 -4.60 -15.58
CA PHE A 380 -0.58 -4.63 -14.75
C PHE A 380 -0.89 -5.19 -13.35
N VAL A 381 -1.89 -4.65 -12.65
CA VAL A 381 -2.21 -5.01 -11.27
C VAL A 381 -2.76 -6.45 -11.20
N ILE A 382 -3.82 -6.74 -11.93
CA ILE A 382 -4.48 -8.05 -11.90
C ILE A 382 -3.61 -9.11 -12.56
N GLY A 383 -3.00 -8.79 -13.72
CA GLY A 383 -2.06 -9.69 -14.39
C GLY A 383 -0.86 -10.03 -13.53
N GLY A 384 -0.30 -9.05 -12.79
CA GLY A 384 0.77 -9.25 -11.82
C GLY A 384 0.36 -10.20 -10.69
N LEU A 385 -0.81 -10.01 -10.08
CA LEU A 385 -1.34 -10.90 -9.04
C LEU A 385 -1.58 -12.33 -9.56
N VAL A 386 -2.22 -12.47 -10.71
CA VAL A 386 -2.51 -13.79 -11.31
C VAL A 386 -1.22 -14.52 -11.68
N LEU A 387 -0.28 -13.83 -12.32
CA LEU A 387 0.98 -14.44 -12.73
C LEU A 387 1.81 -14.91 -11.52
N THR A 388 1.93 -14.06 -10.49
CA THR A 388 2.71 -14.41 -9.30
C THR A 388 2.06 -15.51 -8.49
N TRP A 389 0.71 -15.57 -8.45
CA TRP A 389 -0.03 -16.71 -7.91
C TRP A 389 0.30 -18.01 -8.63
N ARG A 390 0.23 -18.01 -9.98
CA ARG A 390 0.55 -19.19 -10.79
C ARG A 390 1.99 -19.64 -10.61
N ARG A 391 2.94 -18.69 -10.54
CA ARG A 391 4.36 -18.99 -10.33
C ARG A 391 4.67 -19.54 -8.94
N ALA A 392 3.84 -19.27 -7.95
CA ALA A 392 3.99 -19.82 -6.60
C ALA A 392 3.75 -21.33 -6.54
N GLY A 393 3.17 -21.97 -7.59
CA GLY A 393 3.02 -23.43 -7.69
C GLY A 393 2.27 -24.06 -6.51
N GLY A 394 1.29 -23.35 -5.93
CA GLY A 394 0.54 -23.82 -4.75
C GLY A 394 1.24 -23.60 -3.40
N GLN A 395 2.48 -23.11 -3.36
CA GLN A 395 3.16 -22.77 -2.12
C GLN A 395 2.59 -21.49 -1.50
N ARG A 396 1.73 -21.66 -0.51
CA ARG A 396 1.02 -20.58 0.20
C ARG A 396 1.62 -20.31 1.57
N SER A 397 2.93 -20.09 1.64
CA SER A 397 3.62 -19.88 2.90
C SER A 397 4.80 -18.90 2.78
N GLY A 398 5.23 -18.35 3.92
CA GLY A 398 6.38 -17.46 3.99
C GLY A 398 6.13 -16.04 3.48
N VAL A 399 7.23 -15.28 3.34
CA VAL A 399 7.20 -13.85 3.01
C VAL A 399 6.61 -13.58 1.63
N ARG A 400 6.87 -14.45 0.63
CA ARG A 400 6.31 -14.28 -0.72
C ARG A 400 4.77 -14.32 -0.73
N TRP A 401 4.20 -15.26 -0.01
CA TRP A 401 2.76 -15.38 0.14
C TRP A 401 2.18 -14.16 0.85
N ALA A 402 2.83 -13.70 1.91
CA ALA A 402 2.40 -12.53 2.65
C ALA A 402 2.47 -11.25 1.83
N VAL A 403 3.51 -11.07 0.98
CA VAL A 403 3.60 -9.96 0.02
C VAL A 403 2.46 -10.05 -1.00
N TRP A 404 2.16 -11.24 -1.51
CA TRP A 404 1.03 -11.43 -2.42
C TRP A 404 -0.31 -11.07 -1.75
N LEU A 405 -0.52 -11.49 -0.48
CA LEU A 405 -1.70 -11.10 0.30
C LEU A 405 -1.78 -9.59 0.53
N GLY A 406 -0.68 -8.95 0.90
CA GLY A 406 -0.63 -7.49 1.07
C GLY A 406 -0.96 -6.75 -0.22
N LEU A 407 -0.42 -7.19 -1.36
CA LEU A 407 -0.73 -6.63 -2.69
C LEU A 407 -2.17 -6.90 -3.11
N LEU A 408 -2.73 -8.07 -2.78
CA LEU A 408 -4.16 -8.34 -2.96
C LEU A 408 -5.00 -7.37 -2.12
N GLY A 409 -4.62 -7.14 -0.85
CA GLY A 409 -5.29 -6.18 0.02
C GLY A 409 -5.24 -4.76 -0.54
N TRP A 410 -4.08 -4.32 -1.02
CA TRP A 410 -3.91 -3.03 -1.69
C TRP A 410 -4.80 -2.91 -2.95
N SER A 411 -4.79 -3.93 -3.80
CA SER A 411 -5.58 -3.98 -5.05
C SER A 411 -7.09 -3.98 -4.80
N LEU A 412 -7.56 -4.74 -3.80
CA LEU A 412 -8.97 -4.75 -3.41
C LEU A 412 -9.37 -3.42 -2.73
N HIS A 413 -8.48 -2.83 -1.92
CA HIS A 413 -8.73 -1.52 -1.32
C HIS A 413 -8.84 -0.42 -2.37
N ALA A 414 -8.10 -0.52 -3.47
CA ALA A 414 -8.18 0.36 -4.63
C ALA A 414 -9.53 0.36 -5.34
N THR A 415 -10.41 -0.63 -5.11
CA THR A 415 -11.79 -0.62 -5.64
C THR A 415 -12.76 0.30 -4.87
N VAL A 416 -12.39 0.72 -3.66
CA VAL A 416 -13.24 1.53 -2.77
C VAL A 416 -12.52 2.74 -2.18
N GLU A 417 -11.23 2.90 -2.46
CA GLU A 417 -10.35 3.99 -2.03
C GLU A 417 -9.32 4.31 -3.15
N PHE A 418 -8.32 5.16 -2.84
CA PHE A 418 -7.36 5.69 -3.82
C PHE A 418 -5.89 5.50 -3.39
N PRO A 419 -5.46 4.28 -3.03
CA PRO A 419 -4.09 4.04 -2.60
C PRO A 419 -3.04 4.31 -3.69
N LEU A 420 -3.41 4.34 -4.97
CA LEU A 420 -2.53 4.68 -6.08
C LEU A 420 -2.01 6.12 -6.00
N TYR A 421 -2.82 7.07 -5.49
CA TYR A 421 -2.47 8.49 -5.44
C TYR A 421 -1.70 8.90 -4.18
N ILE A 422 -1.36 7.93 -3.30
CA ILE A 422 -0.68 8.16 -2.02
C ILE A 422 0.72 7.54 -2.05
N PRO A 423 1.81 8.33 -2.01
CA PRO A 423 3.18 7.82 -2.07
C PRO A 423 3.48 6.73 -1.05
N ALA A 424 3.00 6.88 0.19
CA ALA A 424 3.15 5.90 1.27
C ALA A 424 2.58 4.50 0.96
N LEU A 425 1.64 4.40 0.02
CA LEU A 425 1.00 3.15 -0.41
C LEU A 425 1.44 2.71 -1.79
N ALA A 426 1.48 3.64 -2.75
CA ALA A 426 1.76 3.32 -4.15
C ALA A 426 3.22 2.90 -4.39
N TRP A 427 4.19 3.65 -3.88
CA TRP A 427 5.62 3.36 -4.08
C TRP A 427 6.01 1.96 -3.59
N PRO A 428 5.70 1.60 -2.32
CA PRO A 428 6.01 0.25 -1.86
C PRO A 428 5.19 -0.83 -2.59
N ALA A 429 3.93 -0.59 -2.94
CA ALA A 429 3.15 -1.58 -3.68
C ALA A 429 3.78 -1.90 -5.04
N PHE A 430 4.19 -0.89 -5.81
CA PHE A 430 4.88 -1.07 -7.09
C PHE A 430 6.24 -1.77 -6.91
N ALA A 431 7.03 -1.39 -5.91
CA ALA A 431 8.30 -2.07 -5.61
C ALA A 431 8.08 -3.55 -5.23
N LEU A 432 7.05 -3.84 -4.44
CA LEU A 432 6.70 -5.20 -4.03
C LEU A 432 6.16 -6.03 -5.20
N PHE A 433 5.41 -5.45 -6.16
CA PHE A 433 5.06 -6.13 -7.41
C PHE A 433 6.32 -6.52 -8.19
N GLY A 434 7.27 -5.60 -8.35
CA GLY A 434 8.55 -5.88 -8.99
C GLY A 434 9.34 -6.97 -8.27
N TRP A 435 9.46 -6.86 -6.94
CA TRP A 435 10.14 -7.85 -6.12
C TRP A 435 9.49 -9.23 -6.23
N LEU A 436 8.17 -9.32 -6.19
CA LEU A 436 7.44 -10.57 -6.24
C LEU A 436 7.55 -11.25 -7.61
N LEU A 437 7.49 -10.48 -8.71
CA LEU A 437 7.73 -10.96 -10.06
C LEU A 437 9.14 -11.48 -10.27
N ALA A 438 10.11 -10.93 -9.54
CA ALA A 438 11.50 -11.37 -9.58
C ALA A 438 11.75 -12.70 -8.84
N GLN A 439 10.81 -13.19 -8.05
CA GLN A 439 11.00 -14.45 -7.34
C GLN A 439 10.97 -15.64 -8.32
N PRO A 440 11.86 -16.63 -8.15
CA PRO A 440 11.86 -17.80 -9.04
C PRO A 440 10.52 -18.50 -9.00
N ALA A 441 10.09 -19.01 -10.15
CA ALA A 441 8.94 -19.92 -10.21
C ALA A 441 9.30 -21.20 -9.45
N ASN A 442 8.40 -21.69 -8.62
CA ASN A 442 8.56 -23.03 -8.08
C ASN A 442 8.37 -24.04 -9.22
N PRO A 443 9.20 -25.08 -9.31
CA PRO A 443 8.91 -26.19 -10.22
C PRO A 443 7.50 -26.70 -9.88
N ILE A 444 6.63 -26.73 -10.87
CA ILE A 444 5.39 -27.48 -10.76
C ILE A 444 5.84 -28.92 -10.53
N ASP A 445 5.36 -29.55 -9.46
CA ASP A 445 5.63 -30.96 -9.18
C ASP A 445 5.03 -31.78 -10.34
N THR A 446 5.84 -32.02 -11.36
CA THR A 446 5.51 -32.86 -12.52
C THR A 446 5.77 -34.33 -12.18
N SER A 447 5.64 -34.71 -10.90
CA SER A 447 5.62 -36.12 -10.55
C SER A 447 4.43 -36.73 -11.27
N PRO A 448 4.64 -37.70 -12.20
CA PRO A 448 3.52 -38.38 -12.80
C PRO A 448 2.77 -39.06 -11.67
N ALA A 449 1.46 -38.86 -11.63
CA ALA A 449 0.57 -39.62 -10.76
C ALA A 449 0.87 -41.10 -10.98
N VAL A 450 1.50 -41.75 -9.99
CA VAL A 450 1.68 -43.17 -9.98
C VAL A 450 0.27 -43.77 -9.90
N SER A 451 -0.13 -44.31 -11.03
CA SER A 451 -1.39 -45.04 -11.22
C SER A 451 -1.46 -46.27 -10.34
#